data_5b044f9b88288acb87bcf6ffa6133372
#
_entry.id   5b044f9b88288acb87bcf6ffa6133372
#
_cell.length_a   1.000
_cell.length_b   1.000
_cell.length_c   1.000
_cell.angle_alpha   90.00
_cell.angle_beta   90.00
_cell.angle_gamma   90.00
#
_symmetry.space_group_name_H-M   'P 1'
#
loop_
_entity.id
_entity.type
_entity.pdbx_description
1 polymer ?
#
loop_
_entity_poly.entity_id
_entity_poly.type
_entity_poly.pdbx_seq_one_letter_code
_entity_poly.pdbx_strand_id
1 'polypeptide(L)'
;LFRFARGDVVVDRPEDRDVSAEAPNRPERRVRADAQRSLDALLLAAKEVFATSGVDAPVREIADKAGVGLGTLYRHFPQRADLIAAVFRREIDACADIAPVLADSYAPFDALANWMQRYAEFVGTKRGLAQALHSGDPAFDNLPSYFDRRLRPALRALLGAAVTAGEVRADVDADELLGAVASLCMSAHNAGPGRAER
;
A
#
# COMPACT_ATOMS: atom_id res chain seq x y z
N LEU A 1 49.92 41.38 49.12
CA LEU A 1 50.57 40.13 49.60
C LEU A 1 49.52 39.03 49.81
N PHE A 2 49.14 38.34 48.77
CA PHE A 2 48.58 36.98 48.96
C PHE A 2 48.81 36.18 47.67
N ARG A 3 49.54 35.10 47.83
CA ARG A 3 49.98 34.13 46.85
C ARG A 3 48.87 33.07 46.76
N PHE A 4 48.27 32.88 45.60
CA PHE A 4 47.34 31.74 45.37
C PHE A 4 48.06 30.69 44.54
N ALA A 5 48.07 29.47 45.11
CA ALA A 5 48.64 28.29 44.56
C ALA A 5 47.82 27.78 43.37
N ARG A 6 48.52 27.30 42.34
CA ARG A 6 47.92 26.55 41.21
C ARG A 6 47.51 25.17 41.73
N GLY A 7 46.21 24.86 41.59
CA GLY A 7 45.69 23.48 41.68
C GLY A 7 45.39 23.03 40.27
N ASP A 8 46.13 21.98 39.86
CA ASP A 8 45.88 21.27 38.58
C ASP A 8 44.57 20.50 38.70
N VAL A 9 43.57 20.92 37.93
CA VAL A 9 42.31 20.17 37.71
C VAL A 9 42.58 19.21 36.54
N VAL A 10 42.75 17.93 36.86
CA VAL A 10 42.69 16.84 35.87
C VAL A 10 41.24 16.69 35.42
N VAL A 11 40.95 17.16 34.21
CA VAL A 11 39.66 16.93 33.57
C VAL A 11 39.73 15.51 32.94
N ASP A 12 39.06 14.60 33.64
CA ASP A 12 38.78 13.25 33.13
C ASP A 12 37.88 13.42 31.88
N ARG A 13 38.39 13.07 30.71
CA ARG A 13 37.62 12.99 29.46
C ARG A 13 36.82 11.68 29.49
N PRO A 14 35.48 11.72 29.34
CA PRO A 14 34.75 10.51 29.07
C PRO A 14 35.18 9.99 27.68
N GLU A 15 35.59 8.74 27.65
CA GLU A 15 35.91 7.98 26.44
C GLU A 15 34.69 8.07 25.49
N ASP A 16 34.92 8.67 24.31
CA ASP A 16 34.05 8.59 23.15
C ASP A 16 33.85 7.10 22.81
N ARG A 17 32.72 6.54 23.24
CA ARG A 17 32.24 5.30 22.65
C ARG A 17 31.83 5.63 21.23
N ASP A 18 32.76 5.41 20.33
CA ASP A 18 32.53 5.34 18.89
C ASP A 18 31.48 4.26 18.61
N VAL A 19 30.21 4.66 18.57
CA VAL A 19 29.12 3.82 18.05
C VAL A 19 29.19 3.99 16.55
N SER A 20 30.22 3.42 15.93
CA SER A 20 30.28 3.22 14.49
C SER A 20 29.15 2.27 14.13
N ALA A 21 27.99 2.83 13.80
CA ALA A 21 26.94 2.12 13.07
C ALA A 21 27.56 1.74 11.71
N GLU A 22 28.06 0.52 11.64
CA GLU A 22 28.69 -0.06 10.46
C GLU A 22 27.69 0.03 9.29
N ALA A 23 27.96 0.90 8.34
CA ALA A 23 27.17 1.03 7.13
C ALA A 23 27.18 -0.34 6.40
N PRO A 24 26.03 -0.88 5.98
CA PRO A 24 25.98 -2.22 5.42
C PRO A 24 26.90 -2.35 4.22
N ASN A 25 27.71 -3.40 4.22
CA ASN A 25 28.73 -3.71 3.23
C ASN A 25 28.14 -3.67 1.81
N ARG A 26 28.87 -3.12 0.85
CA ARG A 26 28.49 -2.93 -0.57
C ARG A 26 27.83 -4.17 -1.24
N PRO A 27 28.30 -5.42 -1.00
CA PRO A 27 27.65 -6.62 -1.53
C PRO A 27 26.27 -6.88 -0.89
N GLU A 28 26.08 -6.67 0.42
CA GLU A 28 24.81 -6.86 1.09
C GLU A 28 23.75 -5.86 0.61
N ARG A 29 24.13 -4.62 0.35
CA ARG A 29 23.26 -3.59 -0.22
C ARG A 29 22.79 -3.95 -1.62
N ARG A 30 23.67 -4.57 -2.43
CA ARG A 30 23.34 -5.04 -3.78
C ARG A 30 22.36 -6.21 -3.74
N VAL A 31 22.59 -7.20 -2.87
CA VAL A 31 21.69 -8.35 -2.69
C VAL A 31 20.30 -7.92 -2.22
N ARG A 32 20.21 -6.96 -1.28
CA ARG A 32 18.92 -6.42 -0.83
C ARG A 32 18.19 -5.67 -1.97
N ALA A 33 18.92 -4.89 -2.76
CA ALA A 33 18.34 -4.18 -3.91
C ALA A 33 17.86 -5.15 -5.00
N ASP A 34 18.57 -6.24 -5.24
CA ASP A 34 18.16 -7.28 -6.20
C ASP A 34 16.93 -8.04 -5.70
N ALA A 35 16.87 -8.36 -4.40
CA ALA A 35 15.71 -8.99 -3.78
C ALA A 35 14.47 -8.08 -3.85
N GLN A 36 14.64 -6.78 -3.60
CA GLN A 36 13.54 -5.81 -3.71
C GLN A 36 13.04 -5.69 -5.16
N ARG A 37 13.94 -5.62 -6.14
CA ARG A 37 13.54 -5.61 -7.56
C ARG A 37 12.76 -6.86 -7.97
N SER A 38 13.20 -8.03 -7.50
CA SER A 38 12.50 -9.30 -7.75
C SER A 38 11.10 -9.31 -7.12
N LEU A 39 10.97 -8.79 -5.89
CA LEU A 39 9.70 -8.66 -5.20
C LEU A 39 8.74 -7.73 -5.96
N ASP A 40 9.22 -6.56 -6.38
CA ASP A 40 8.43 -5.59 -7.12
C ASP A 40 7.96 -6.14 -8.48
N ALA A 41 8.84 -6.84 -9.20
CA ALA A 41 8.51 -7.51 -10.46
C ALA A 41 7.45 -8.60 -10.26
N LEU A 42 7.57 -9.41 -9.21
CA LEU A 42 6.60 -10.45 -8.87
C LEU A 42 5.21 -9.86 -8.56
N LEU A 43 5.15 -8.81 -7.75
CA LEU A 43 3.88 -8.18 -7.37
C LEU A 43 3.19 -7.52 -8.58
N LEU A 44 3.97 -6.88 -9.48
CA LEU A 44 3.43 -6.31 -10.70
C LEU A 44 2.89 -7.39 -11.63
N ALA A 45 3.68 -8.44 -11.89
CA ALA A 45 3.27 -9.56 -12.74
C ALA A 45 2.03 -10.28 -12.16
N ALA A 46 2.00 -10.52 -10.85
CA ALA A 46 0.87 -11.13 -10.18
C ALA A 46 -0.42 -10.31 -10.33
N LYS A 47 -0.35 -8.98 -10.16
CA LYS A 47 -1.48 -8.08 -10.40
C LYS A 47 -2.05 -8.25 -11.81
N GLU A 48 -1.21 -8.25 -12.82
CA GLU A 48 -1.62 -8.35 -14.22
C GLU A 48 -2.20 -9.74 -14.53
N VAL A 49 -1.57 -10.81 -14.05
CA VAL A 49 -2.05 -12.19 -14.23
C VAL A 49 -3.39 -12.38 -13.50
N PHE A 50 -3.53 -11.89 -12.27
CA PHE A 50 -4.80 -12.00 -11.53
C PHE A 50 -5.92 -11.20 -12.20
N ALA A 51 -5.63 -10.09 -12.85
CA ALA A 51 -6.62 -9.32 -13.58
C ALA A 51 -7.12 -10.02 -14.86
N THR A 52 -6.30 -10.82 -15.50
CA THR A 52 -6.61 -11.49 -16.79
C THR A 52 -7.04 -12.93 -16.61
N SER A 53 -6.32 -13.71 -15.80
CA SER A 53 -6.46 -15.15 -15.65
C SER A 53 -7.10 -15.56 -14.30
N GLY A 54 -7.37 -14.56 -13.43
CA GLY A 54 -7.93 -14.81 -12.09
C GLY A 54 -6.87 -15.23 -11.06
N VAL A 55 -7.31 -15.32 -9.80
CA VAL A 55 -6.42 -15.62 -8.66
C VAL A 55 -5.93 -17.07 -8.64
N ASP A 56 -6.58 -17.95 -9.39
CA ASP A 56 -6.21 -19.37 -9.50
C ASP A 56 -5.18 -19.64 -10.60
N ALA A 57 -4.76 -18.60 -11.35
CA ALA A 57 -3.72 -18.72 -12.37
C ALA A 57 -2.46 -19.42 -11.85
N PRO A 58 -1.79 -20.25 -12.66
CA PRO A 58 -0.59 -20.95 -12.23
C PRO A 58 0.51 -19.97 -11.80
N VAL A 59 1.14 -20.19 -10.63
CA VAL A 59 2.23 -19.35 -10.13
C VAL A 59 3.43 -19.30 -11.10
N ARG A 60 3.56 -20.31 -11.96
CA ARG A 60 4.58 -20.34 -13.01
C ARG A 60 4.38 -19.18 -14.00
N GLU A 61 3.14 -18.91 -14.42
CA GLU A 61 2.82 -17.79 -15.31
C GLU A 61 3.27 -16.46 -14.71
N ILE A 62 3.09 -16.29 -13.40
CA ILE A 62 3.52 -15.10 -12.65
C ILE A 62 5.06 -15.01 -12.63
N ALA A 63 5.75 -16.10 -12.32
CA ALA A 63 7.21 -16.15 -12.27
C ALA A 63 7.83 -15.86 -13.65
N ASP A 64 7.31 -16.47 -14.71
CA ASP A 64 7.76 -16.28 -16.08
C ASP A 64 7.56 -14.84 -16.53
N LYS A 65 6.38 -14.25 -16.22
CA LYS A 65 6.08 -12.85 -16.52
C LYS A 65 6.97 -11.85 -15.75
N ALA A 66 7.30 -12.18 -14.49
CA ALA A 66 8.21 -11.39 -13.66
C ALA A 66 9.68 -11.55 -14.04
N GLY A 67 10.03 -12.51 -14.89
CA GLY A 67 11.41 -12.82 -15.28
C GLY A 67 12.24 -13.42 -14.14
N VAL A 68 11.59 -14.13 -13.19
CA VAL A 68 12.26 -14.75 -12.05
C VAL A 68 12.00 -16.25 -11.98
N GLY A 69 12.90 -16.99 -11.34
CA GLY A 69 12.69 -18.43 -11.12
C GLY A 69 11.61 -18.72 -10.07
N LEU A 70 10.91 -19.87 -10.22
CA LEU A 70 9.94 -20.35 -9.23
C LEU A 70 10.50 -20.42 -7.80
N GLY A 71 11.77 -20.81 -7.64
CA GLY A 71 12.42 -20.84 -6.33
C GLY A 71 12.52 -19.45 -5.68
N THR A 72 12.67 -18.39 -6.48
CA THR A 72 12.64 -17.00 -5.99
C THR A 72 11.23 -16.61 -5.56
N LEU A 73 10.21 -16.96 -6.35
CA LEU A 73 8.81 -16.72 -6.01
C LEU A 73 8.45 -17.39 -4.67
N TYR A 74 8.72 -18.70 -4.50
CA TYR A 74 8.39 -19.43 -3.27
C TYR A 74 9.21 -18.98 -2.04
N ARG A 75 10.39 -18.38 -2.26
CA ARG A 75 11.16 -17.78 -1.17
C ARG A 75 10.50 -16.49 -0.65
N HIS A 76 9.88 -15.70 -1.53
CA HIS A 76 9.13 -14.49 -1.14
C HIS A 76 7.73 -14.82 -0.65
N PHE A 77 7.07 -15.78 -1.28
CA PHE A 77 5.67 -16.13 -1.04
C PHE A 77 5.55 -17.66 -0.93
N PRO A 78 5.75 -18.24 0.27
CA PRO A 78 5.64 -19.68 0.50
C PRO A 78 4.28 -20.25 0.11
N GLN A 79 3.22 -19.47 0.30
CA GLN A 79 1.86 -19.82 -0.06
C GLN A 79 1.24 -18.83 -1.06
N ARG A 80 0.28 -19.30 -1.84
CA ARG A 80 -0.47 -18.46 -2.77
C ARG A 80 -1.18 -17.32 -2.06
N ALA A 81 -1.76 -17.59 -0.89
CA ALA A 81 -2.45 -16.59 -0.08
C ALA A 81 -1.53 -15.41 0.30
N ASP A 82 -0.25 -15.69 0.59
CA ASP A 82 0.75 -14.65 0.88
C ASP A 82 0.94 -13.70 -0.30
N LEU A 83 1.04 -14.25 -1.52
CA LEU A 83 1.18 -13.47 -2.75
C LEU A 83 -0.06 -12.62 -3.00
N ILE A 84 -1.25 -13.20 -2.88
CA ILE A 84 -2.53 -12.50 -3.04
C ILE A 84 -2.62 -11.35 -2.03
N ALA A 85 -2.33 -11.62 -0.75
CA ALA A 85 -2.36 -10.61 0.30
C ALA A 85 -1.37 -9.46 0.04
N ALA A 86 -0.17 -9.79 -0.46
CA ALA A 86 0.85 -8.80 -0.78
C ALA A 86 0.46 -7.91 -1.98
N VAL A 87 -0.11 -8.50 -3.05
CA VAL A 87 -0.67 -7.74 -4.18
C VAL A 87 -1.76 -6.79 -3.68
N PHE A 88 -2.65 -7.28 -2.82
CA PHE A 88 -3.74 -6.46 -2.30
C PHE A 88 -3.26 -5.30 -1.45
N ARG A 89 -2.27 -5.52 -0.56
CA ARG A 89 -1.64 -4.44 0.22
C ARG A 89 -1.01 -3.39 -0.68
N ARG A 90 -0.30 -3.80 -1.73
CA ARG A 90 0.32 -2.88 -2.71
C ARG A 90 -0.73 -2.00 -3.41
N GLU A 91 -1.88 -2.55 -3.76
CA GLU A 91 -2.96 -1.78 -4.37
C GLU A 91 -3.61 -0.79 -3.39
N ILE A 92 -3.78 -1.19 -2.12
CA ILE A 92 -4.21 -0.28 -1.05
C ILE A 92 -3.22 0.87 -0.91
N ASP A 93 -1.92 0.57 -0.85
CA ASP A 93 -0.88 1.58 -0.72
C ASP A 93 -0.88 2.54 -1.92
N ALA A 94 -0.93 2.03 -3.14
CA ALA A 94 -0.98 2.85 -4.34
C ALA A 94 -2.20 3.78 -4.37
N CYS A 95 -3.35 3.33 -3.85
CA CYS A 95 -4.55 4.15 -3.72
C CYS A 95 -4.41 5.21 -2.63
N ALA A 96 -3.77 4.88 -1.50
CA ALA A 96 -3.55 5.84 -0.42
C ALA A 96 -2.49 6.89 -0.79
N ASP A 97 -1.36 6.45 -1.35
CA ASP A 97 -0.18 7.29 -1.59
C ASP A 97 -0.39 8.32 -2.72
N ILE A 98 -1.38 8.12 -3.60
CA ILE A 98 -1.72 9.11 -4.62
C ILE A 98 -2.44 10.34 -4.03
N ALA A 99 -3.05 10.24 -2.83
CA ALA A 99 -3.85 11.31 -2.26
C ALA A 99 -3.08 12.64 -2.07
N PRO A 100 -1.87 12.67 -1.46
CA PRO A 100 -1.12 13.91 -1.36
C PRO A 100 -0.71 14.46 -2.73
N VAL A 101 -0.39 13.61 -3.70
CA VAL A 101 -0.03 14.04 -5.06
C VAL A 101 -1.22 14.72 -5.74
N LEU A 102 -2.43 14.18 -5.56
CA LEU A 102 -3.65 14.80 -6.08
C LEU A 102 -3.95 16.12 -5.37
N ALA A 103 -3.78 16.20 -4.05
CA ALA A 103 -3.98 17.41 -3.28
C ALA A 103 -3.03 18.56 -3.72
N ASP A 104 -1.80 18.22 -4.09
CA ASP A 104 -0.81 19.20 -4.57
C ASP A 104 -1.05 19.63 -6.03
N SER A 105 -1.75 18.80 -6.82
CA SER A 105 -1.88 18.97 -8.27
C SER A 105 -3.21 19.54 -8.73
N TYR A 106 -4.27 19.45 -7.91
CA TYR A 106 -5.65 19.79 -8.28
C TYR A 106 -6.32 20.67 -7.24
N ALA A 107 -7.39 21.38 -7.64
CA ALA A 107 -8.32 22.03 -6.71
C ALA A 107 -8.94 20.98 -5.76
N PRO A 108 -9.37 21.38 -4.54
CA PRO A 108 -9.78 20.43 -3.51
C PRO A 108 -10.85 19.44 -3.93
N PHE A 109 -11.91 19.90 -4.61
CA PHE A 109 -12.97 19.01 -5.12
C PHE A 109 -12.46 18.06 -6.21
N ASP A 110 -11.65 18.56 -7.15
CA ASP A 110 -11.09 17.75 -8.23
C ASP A 110 -10.12 16.70 -7.71
N ALA A 111 -9.31 17.05 -6.71
CA ALA A 111 -8.42 16.10 -6.02
C ALA A 111 -9.23 14.97 -5.37
N LEU A 112 -10.31 15.29 -4.66
CA LEU A 112 -11.23 14.33 -4.06
C LEU A 112 -11.90 13.46 -5.14
N ALA A 113 -12.43 14.06 -6.20
CA ALA A 113 -13.10 13.34 -7.28
C ALA A 113 -12.17 12.36 -7.99
N ASN A 114 -10.95 12.78 -8.33
CA ASN A 114 -9.93 11.92 -8.94
C ASN A 114 -9.54 10.76 -8.01
N TRP A 115 -9.41 11.03 -6.71
CA TRP A 115 -9.13 9.97 -5.74
C TRP A 115 -10.28 8.98 -5.61
N MET A 116 -11.53 9.45 -5.58
CA MET A 116 -12.71 8.60 -5.53
C MET A 116 -12.81 7.71 -6.79
N GLN A 117 -12.48 8.23 -7.97
CA GLN A 117 -12.38 7.42 -9.18
C GLN A 117 -11.32 6.32 -9.05
N ARG A 118 -10.14 6.66 -8.55
CA ARG A 118 -9.07 5.68 -8.30
C ARG A 118 -9.48 4.61 -7.29
N TYR A 119 -10.21 5.02 -6.25
CA TYR A 119 -10.78 4.08 -5.27
C TYR A 119 -11.83 3.16 -5.89
N ALA A 120 -12.71 3.67 -6.76
CA ALA A 120 -13.69 2.86 -7.47
C ALA A 120 -13.02 1.82 -8.39
N GLU A 121 -11.97 2.18 -9.11
CA GLU A 121 -11.14 1.26 -9.89
C GLU A 121 -10.53 0.16 -9.01
N PHE A 122 -9.94 0.55 -7.87
CA PHE A 122 -9.41 -0.40 -6.89
C PHE A 122 -10.49 -1.38 -6.38
N VAL A 123 -11.68 -0.90 -6.04
CA VAL A 123 -12.80 -1.77 -5.63
C VAL A 123 -13.22 -2.71 -6.76
N GLY A 124 -13.23 -2.22 -8.01
CA GLY A 124 -13.55 -3.02 -9.19
C GLY A 124 -12.59 -4.19 -9.39
N THR A 125 -11.30 -4.03 -9.10
CA THR A 125 -10.29 -5.09 -9.21
C THR A 125 -10.41 -6.18 -8.12
N LYS A 126 -11.10 -5.89 -7.01
CA LYS A 126 -11.32 -6.85 -5.91
C LYS A 126 -12.13 -8.10 -6.29
N ARG A 127 -12.83 -8.11 -7.39
CA ARG A 127 -13.79 -9.18 -7.71
C ARG A 127 -13.17 -10.53 -7.89
N GLY A 128 -12.04 -10.62 -8.59
CA GLY A 128 -11.30 -11.88 -8.71
C GLY A 128 -10.70 -12.34 -7.38
N LEU A 129 -10.55 -11.41 -6.42
CA LEU A 129 -9.97 -11.64 -5.10
C LEU A 129 -11.03 -11.84 -4.00
N ALA A 130 -12.30 -11.48 -4.23
CA ALA A 130 -13.32 -11.52 -3.19
C ALA A 130 -13.47 -12.92 -2.57
N GLN A 131 -13.49 -13.97 -3.40
CA GLN A 131 -13.61 -15.33 -2.92
C GLN A 131 -12.37 -15.76 -2.11
N ALA A 132 -11.17 -15.39 -2.55
CA ALA A 132 -9.94 -15.68 -1.82
C ALA A 132 -9.89 -14.94 -0.47
N LEU A 133 -10.31 -13.66 -0.44
CA LEU A 133 -10.35 -12.86 0.79
C LEU A 133 -11.35 -13.37 1.84
N HIS A 134 -12.39 -14.11 1.42
CA HIS A 134 -13.38 -14.71 2.30
C HIS A 134 -13.11 -16.18 2.59
N SER A 135 -11.95 -16.72 2.20
CA SER A 135 -11.60 -18.13 2.41
C SER A 135 -11.33 -18.51 3.87
N GLY A 136 -11.14 -17.54 4.76
CA GLY A 136 -10.71 -17.77 6.14
C GLY A 136 -9.21 -18.04 6.28
N ASP A 137 -8.40 -17.82 5.23
CA ASP A 137 -6.95 -18.00 5.31
C ASP A 137 -6.33 -16.88 6.16
N PRO A 138 -5.48 -17.22 7.16
CA PRO A 138 -4.85 -16.24 8.06
C PRO A 138 -4.03 -15.15 7.36
N ALA A 139 -3.55 -15.37 6.14
CA ALA A 139 -2.85 -14.37 5.35
C ALA A 139 -3.70 -13.10 5.10
N PHE A 140 -5.03 -13.23 5.18
CA PHE A 140 -5.98 -12.13 4.91
C PHE A 140 -6.50 -11.43 6.17
N ASP A 141 -6.29 -11.97 7.37
CA ASP A 141 -6.87 -11.46 8.65
C ASP A 141 -6.58 -9.99 8.90
N ASN A 142 -5.39 -9.53 8.52
CA ASN A 142 -4.97 -8.15 8.74
C ASN A 142 -5.36 -7.17 7.61
N LEU A 143 -5.93 -7.64 6.50
CA LEU A 143 -6.24 -6.78 5.36
C LEU A 143 -7.32 -5.74 5.65
N PRO A 144 -8.42 -6.05 6.38
CA PRO A 144 -9.43 -5.04 6.72
C PRO A 144 -8.84 -3.90 7.56
N SER A 145 -8.08 -4.22 8.60
CA SER A 145 -7.44 -3.21 9.45
C SER A 145 -6.34 -2.43 8.70
N TYR A 146 -5.64 -3.07 7.76
CA TYR A 146 -4.67 -2.42 6.90
C TYR A 146 -5.35 -1.41 5.96
N PHE A 147 -6.43 -1.80 5.30
CA PHE A 147 -7.28 -0.95 4.48
C PHE A 147 -7.71 0.30 5.25
N ASP A 148 -8.29 0.11 6.44
CA ASP A 148 -8.76 1.21 7.27
C ASP A 148 -7.64 2.20 7.63
N ARG A 149 -6.49 1.69 8.04
CA ARG A 149 -5.34 2.53 8.40
C ARG A 149 -4.76 3.33 7.24
N ARG A 150 -4.89 2.83 6.00
CA ARG A 150 -4.29 3.47 4.83
C ARG A 150 -5.27 4.40 4.09
N LEU A 151 -6.49 3.95 3.82
CA LEU A 151 -7.41 4.69 2.96
C LEU A 151 -8.26 5.73 3.72
N ARG A 152 -8.66 5.45 4.96
CA ARG A 152 -9.46 6.42 5.73
C ARG A 152 -8.75 7.75 5.95
N PRO A 153 -7.47 7.81 6.38
CA PRO A 153 -6.77 9.08 6.51
C PRO A 153 -6.60 9.82 5.17
N ALA A 154 -6.34 9.10 4.08
CA ALA A 154 -6.21 9.67 2.74
C ALA A 154 -7.51 10.36 2.30
N LEU A 155 -8.65 9.67 2.43
CA LEU A 155 -9.94 10.27 2.11
C LEU A 155 -10.29 11.45 3.04
N ARG A 156 -10.08 11.31 4.35
CA ARG A 156 -10.39 12.39 5.31
C ARG A 156 -9.60 13.66 5.01
N ALA A 157 -8.36 13.55 4.58
CA ALA A 157 -7.54 14.70 4.21
C ALA A 157 -8.13 15.42 2.98
N LEU A 158 -8.46 14.69 1.92
CA LEU A 158 -9.02 15.25 0.68
C LEU A 158 -10.43 15.82 0.90
N LEU A 159 -11.28 15.09 1.62
CA LEU A 159 -12.64 15.53 1.96
C LEU A 159 -12.61 16.80 2.82
N GLY A 160 -11.75 16.83 3.84
CA GLY A 160 -11.57 18.01 4.71
C GLY A 160 -11.11 19.25 3.95
N ALA A 161 -10.23 19.10 2.97
CA ALA A 161 -9.80 20.19 2.09
C ALA A 161 -10.97 20.72 1.25
N ALA A 162 -11.78 19.84 0.64
CA ALA A 162 -12.94 20.20 -0.16
C ALA A 162 -14.06 20.85 0.68
N VAL A 163 -14.28 20.39 1.91
CA VAL A 163 -15.20 21.03 2.87
C VAL A 163 -14.71 22.42 3.26
N THR A 164 -13.41 22.56 3.54
CA THR A 164 -12.81 23.87 3.90
C THR A 164 -12.92 24.87 2.75
N ALA A 165 -12.82 24.41 1.50
CA ALA A 165 -13.01 25.24 0.31
C ALA A 165 -14.52 25.59 0.05
N GLY A 166 -15.44 25.00 0.81
CA GLY A 166 -16.89 25.20 0.63
C GLY A 166 -17.48 24.45 -0.59
N GLU A 167 -16.73 23.53 -1.17
CA GLU A 167 -17.11 22.77 -2.38
C GLU A 167 -17.87 21.49 -2.05
N VAL A 168 -17.76 21.01 -0.79
CA VAL A 168 -18.48 19.84 -0.28
C VAL A 168 -19.14 20.19 1.05
N ARG A 169 -20.31 19.61 1.30
CA ARG A 169 -21.04 19.78 2.57
C ARG A 169 -20.23 19.23 3.75
N ALA A 170 -20.31 19.90 4.89
CA ALA A 170 -19.56 19.53 6.08
C ALA A 170 -20.10 18.28 6.83
N ASP A 171 -21.33 17.84 6.47
CA ASP A 171 -22.00 16.68 7.07
C ASP A 171 -21.70 15.35 6.35
N VAL A 172 -20.82 15.35 5.36
CA VAL A 172 -20.40 14.12 4.67
C VAL A 172 -19.41 13.35 5.52
N ASP A 173 -19.77 12.13 5.90
CA ASP A 173 -18.87 11.22 6.63
C ASP A 173 -17.99 10.42 5.66
N ALA A 174 -16.68 10.37 5.96
CA ALA A 174 -15.70 9.70 5.11
C ALA A 174 -15.90 8.18 5.07
N ASP A 175 -16.32 7.57 6.16
CA ASP A 175 -16.50 6.13 6.26
C ASP A 175 -17.77 5.69 5.52
N GLU A 176 -18.83 6.48 5.61
CA GLU A 176 -20.05 6.30 4.82
C GLU A 176 -19.77 6.45 3.32
N LEU A 177 -18.96 7.44 2.93
CA LEU A 177 -18.58 7.66 1.53
C LEU A 177 -17.78 6.48 0.96
N LEU A 178 -16.81 5.95 1.69
CA LEU A 178 -16.06 4.73 1.28
C LEU A 178 -17.01 3.55 1.10
N GLY A 179 -17.90 3.33 2.06
CA GLY A 179 -18.88 2.23 2.02
C GLY A 179 -19.87 2.37 0.86
N ALA A 180 -20.39 3.58 0.61
CA ALA A 180 -21.32 3.85 -0.48
C ALA A 180 -20.70 3.57 -1.85
N VAL A 181 -19.48 4.08 -2.10
CA VAL A 181 -18.78 3.82 -3.38
C VAL A 181 -18.46 2.35 -3.55
N ALA A 182 -17.98 1.66 -2.49
CA ALA A 182 -17.74 0.23 -2.57
C ALA A 182 -19.02 -0.54 -2.92
N SER A 183 -20.15 -0.22 -2.30
CA SER A 183 -21.45 -0.85 -2.55
C SER A 183 -21.94 -0.60 -3.98
N LEU A 184 -21.83 0.63 -4.47
CA LEU A 184 -22.19 0.99 -5.83
C LEU A 184 -21.35 0.24 -6.88
N CYS A 185 -20.03 0.18 -6.69
CA CYS A 185 -19.13 -0.55 -7.58
C CYS A 185 -19.43 -2.04 -7.62
N MET A 186 -19.85 -2.63 -6.49
CA MET A 186 -20.23 -4.04 -6.43
C MET A 186 -21.59 -4.30 -7.07
N SER A 187 -22.56 -3.39 -6.89
CA SER A 187 -23.92 -3.52 -7.42
C SER A 187 -24.00 -3.28 -8.93
N ALA A 188 -23.31 -2.28 -9.44
CA ALA A 188 -23.28 -1.93 -10.86
C ALA A 188 -22.85 -3.11 -11.76
N HIS A 189 -22.13 -4.05 -11.22
CA HIS A 189 -21.65 -5.20 -11.97
C HIS A 189 -22.53 -6.46 -11.86
N ASN A 190 -23.31 -6.58 -10.81
CA ASN A 190 -24.33 -7.63 -10.72
C ASN A 190 -25.49 -7.37 -11.69
N ALA A 191 -25.61 -6.13 -12.17
CA ALA A 191 -26.53 -5.68 -13.21
C ALA A 191 -25.91 -5.84 -14.61
N GLY A 192 -25.16 -6.91 -14.91
CA GLY A 192 -24.54 -7.15 -16.20
C GLY A 192 -25.46 -6.97 -17.39
N PRO A 193 -24.98 -6.78 -18.65
CA PRO A 193 -25.72 -6.34 -19.83
C PRO A 193 -26.76 -7.36 -20.38
N GLY A 194 -27.36 -8.15 -19.51
CA GLY A 194 -28.26 -9.28 -19.85
C GLY A 194 -29.75 -9.09 -19.50
N ARG A 195 -30.20 -7.90 -19.10
CA ARG A 195 -31.61 -7.71 -18.68
C ARG A 195 -32.41 -6.66 -19.48
N ALA A 196 -32.00 -6.40 -20.71
CA ALA A 196 -32.73 -5.52 -21.62
C ALA A 196 -33.47 -6.27 -22.73
N GLU A 197 -33.76 -7.56 -22.58
CA GLU A 197 -34.64 -8.30 -23.49
C GLU A 197 -35.54 -9.27 -22.69
N ARG A 198 -36.67 -8.72 -22.17
CA ARG A 198 -37.99 -9.43 -22.07
C ARG A 198 -39.10 -8.41 -21.89
#